data_9162c4237b0bf3b9b0301d8d7dea3943
#
_entry.id   9162c4237b0bf3b9b0301d8d7dea3943
#
_cell.length_a   1.000
_cell.length_b   1.000
_cell.length_c   1.000
_cell.angle_alpha   90.00
_cell.angle_beta   90.00
_cell.angle_gamma   90.00
#
_symmetry.space_group_name_H-M   'P 1'
#
loop_
_entity.id
_entity.type
_entity.pdbx_description
1 polymer ?
#
loop_
_entity_poly.entity_id
_entity_poly.type
_entity_poly.pdbx_seq_one_letter_code
_entity_poly.pdbx_strand_id
1 'polypeptide(L)'
;MIPIKIDVSDFAKKFDFTTQEVRPLVVNTLNALAVRAVELWKEEAKQLGSTRNEYIDSIYTLKDGENAVIVGLHGKLPNMLEKGASPFDMKPGFEKSTKRTRTADGGWYLTIPYKWYTPDTVEESTPKIPADIHKIVKDITERRGIAASELPSRYQGVLGKRQRIETATKVWDTYTHKSTLWEGMVRSPKNQHSHYVTFRRVSDKSDPDSWIHKGFIARDFLGKALTRMEVNSIVLRSRDNFLKEMGF
;
A
#
# COMPACT_ATOMS: atom_id res chain seq x y z
N MET A 1 -10.39 -7.71 6.85
CA MET A 1 -9.95 -7.52 8.24
C MET A 1 -9.03 -8.67 8.62
N ILE A 2 -7.89 -8.40 9.21
CA ILE A 2 -6.97 -9.43 9.77
C ILE A 2 -6.89 -9.15 11.26
N PRO A 3 -7.74 -9.75 12.09
CA PRO A 3 -7.59 -9.67 13.53
C PRO A 3 -6.64 -10.77 14.03
N ILE A 4 -5.78 -10.42 14.97
CA ILE A 4 -5.12 -11.39 15.85
C ILE A 4 -5.69 -11.17 17.23
N LYS A 5 -6.16 -12.23 17.83
CA LYS A 5 -6.57 -12.26 19.21
C LYS A 5 -5.42 -12.77 20.07
N ILE A 6 -4.97 -11.96 21.01
CA ILE A 6 -4.05 -12.35 22.07
C ILE A 6 -4.91 -12.68 23.28
N ASP A 7 -4.92 -13.95 23.68
CA ASP A 7 -5.72 -14.46 24.77
C ASP A 7 -4.79 -15.12 25.81
N VAL A 8 -4.90 -14.70 27.05
CA VAL A 8 -4.09 -15.20 28.19
C VAL A 8 -4.93 -15.91 29.23
N SER A 9 -6.17 -16.31 28.89
CA SER A 9 -7.09 -16.96 29.84
C SER A 9 -6.50 -18.23 30.43
N ASP A 10 -5.74 -19.01 29.66
CA ASP A 10 -5.10 -20.24 30.15
C ASP A 10 -3.87 -19.95 31.01
N PHE A 11 -3.25 -18.79 30.83
CA PHE A 11 -2.15 -18.36 31.68
C PHE A 11 -2.64 -18.04 33.09
N ALA A 12 -3.75 -17.30 33.21
CA ALA A 12 -4.35 -16.97 34.52
C ALA A 12 -4.74 -18.21 35.34
N LYS A 13 -5.18 -19.28 34.69
CA LYS A 13 -5.58 -20.53 35.35
C LYS A 13 -4.41 -21.34 35.95
N LYS A 14 -3.18 -21.07 35.55
CA LYS A 14 -1.97 -21.79 36.01
C LYS A 14 -1.42 -21.28 37.34
N PHE A 15 -1.94 -20.16 37.83
CA PHE A 15 -1.50 -19.56 39.06
C PHE A 15 -2.56 -19.75 40.16
N ASP A 16 -2.13 -20.21 41.30
CA ASP A 16 -2.98 -20.47 42.49
C ASP A 16 -3.37 -19.17 43.26
N PHE A 17 -3.41 -18.05 42.52
CA PHE A 17 -3.84 -16.76 43.00
C PHE A 17 -5.32 -16.53 42.73
N THR A 18 -5.96 -15.73 43.56
CA THR A 18 -7.34 -15.30 43.27
C THR A 18 -7.36 -14.53 41.96
N THR A 19 -8.44 -14.66 41.19
CA THR A 19 -8.59 -13.98 39.88
C THR A 19 -8.41 -12.46 40.01
N GLN A 20 -8.71 -11.90 41.15
CA GLN A 20 -8.63 -10.47 41.42
C GLN A 20 -7.18 -10.00 41.64
N GLU A 21 -6.33 -10.80 42.28
CA GLU A 21 -4.92 -10.49 42.54
C GLU A 21 -4.06 -10.57 41.26
N VAL A 22 -4.33 -11.52 40.40
CA VAL A 22 -3.56 -11.67 39.13
C VAL A 22 -4.07 -10.81 37.99
N ARG A 23 -5.23 -10.18 38.12
CA ARG A 23 -5.81 -9.35 37.10
C ARG A 23 -4.88 -8.23 36.59
N PRO A 24 -4.17 -7.47 37.43
CA PRO A 24 -3.21 -6.48 36.93
C PRO A 24 -2.08 -7.09 36.10
N LEU A 25 -1.55 -8.25 36.53
CA LEU A 25 -0.52 -8.98 35.76
C LEU A 25 -1.03 -9.38 34.40
N VAL A 26 -2.24 -9.94 34.31
CA VAL A 26 -2.87 -10.35 33.04
C VAL A 26 -3.05 -9.16 32.11
N VAL A 27 -3.62 -8.06 32.61
CA VAL A 27 -3.86 -6.84 31.82
C VAL A 27 -2.55 -6.20 31.37
N ASN A 28 -1.55 -6.11 32.23
CA ASN A 28 -0.25 -5.54 31.89
C ASN A 28 0.49 -6.39 30.85
N THR A 29 0.44 -7.71 30.98
CA THR A 29 1.03 -8.64 30.01
C THR A 29 0.34 -8.54 28.65
N LEU A 30 -1.00 -8.48 28.59
CA LEU A 30 -1.75 -8.30 27.36
C LEU A 30 -1.40 -7.00 26.65
N ASN A 31 -1.38 -5.91 27.40
CA ASN A 31 -1.04 -4.60 26.85
C ASN A 31 0.41 -4.60 26.31
N ALA A 32 1.36 -5.17 27.05
CA ALA A 32 2.75 -5.26 26.61
C ALA A 32 2.89 -6.09 25.32
N LEU A 33 2.19 -7.23 25.24
CA LEU A 33 2.18 -8.06 24.04
C LEU A 33 1.54 -7.33 22.85
N ALA A 34 0.42 -6.65 23.06
CA ALA A 34 -0.27 -5.89 21.99
C ALA A 34 0.58 -4.73 21.48
N VAL A 35 1.18 -3.95 22.38
CA VAL A 35 2.08 -2.84 22.03
C VAL A 35 3.26 -3.37 21.21
N ARG A 36 3.91 -4.43 21.69
CA ARG A 36 5.06 -5.01 21.00
C ARG A 36 4.71 -5.57 19.62
N ALA A 37 3.56 -6.24 19.48
CA ALA A 37 3.07 -6.72 18.20
C ALA A 37 2.86 -5.56 17.21
N VAL A 38 2.22 -4.48 17.64
CA VAL A 38 2.00 -3.27 16.82
C VAL A 38 3.32 -2.61 16.43
N GLU A 39 4.28 -2.47 17.34
CA GLU A 39 5.59 -1.89 17.06
C GLU A 39 6.33 -2.68 15.98
N LEU A 40 6.45 -3.99 16.16
CA LEU A 40 7.12 -4.87 15.20
C LEU A 40 6.42 -4.86 13.85
N TRP A 41 5.08 -4.88 13.84
CA TRP A 41 4.31 -4.80 12.61
C TRP A 41 4.55 -3.48 11.87
N LYS A 42 4.55 -2.36 12.58
CA LYS A 42 4.91 -1.04 12.00
C LYS A 42 6.34 -1.00 11.49
N GLU A 43 7.27 -1.65 12.18
CA GLU A 43 8.66 -1.77 11.71
C GLU A 43 8.75 -2.50 10.38
N GLU A 44 8.12 -3.67 10.25
CA GLU A 44 8.09 -4.41 8.99
C GLU A 44 7.46 -3.60 7.86
N ALA A 45 6.45 -2.79 8.16
CA ALA A 45 5.79 -1.94 7.18
C ALA A 45 6.63 -0.72 6.73
N LYS A 46 7.73 -0.37 7.41
CA LYS A 46 8.62 0.75 7.02
C LYS A 46 9.22 0.60 5.62
N GLN A 47 9.35 -0.63 5.13
CA GLN A 47 9.84 -0.91 3.78
C GLN A 47 8.83 -0.55 2.66
N LEU A 48 7.58 -0.18 3.00
CA LEU A 48 6.63 0.35 2.04
C LEU A 48 7.02 1.77 1.63
N GLY A 49 6.84 2.09 0.34
CA GLY A 49 7.05 3.44 -0.20
C GLY A 49 5.91 4.40 0.14
N SER A 50 5.27 4.94 -0.88
CA SER A 50 4.21 5.96 -0.74
C SER A 50 2.97 5.52 0.05
N THR A 51 2.71 4.22 0.14
CA THR A 51 1.57 3.64 0.87
C THR A 51 1.86 3.34 2.34
N ARG A 52 3.08 3.62 2.81
CA ARG A 52 3.52 3.29 4.18
C ARG A 52 2.64 3.90 5.26
N ASN A 53 2.40 5.19 5.18
CA ASN A 53 1.63 5.90 6.21
C ASN A 53 0.18 5.38 6.26
N GLU A 54 -0.47 5.25 5.10
CA GLU A 54 -1.82 4.68 5.01
C GLU A 54 -1.88 3.27 5.64
N TYR A 55 -0.85 2.44 5.40
CA TYR A 55 -0.77 1.11 5.98
C TYR A 55 -0.60 1.17 7.49
N ILE A 56 0.36 1.95 8.01
CA ILE A 56 0.66 2.06 9.44
C ILE A 56 -0.55 2.62 10.21
N ASP A 57 -1.22 3.63 9.67
CA ASP A 57 -2.39 4.26 10.28
C ASP A 57 -3.62 3.34 10.30
N SER A 58 -3.62 2.30 9.46
CA SER A 58 -4.69 1.30 9.43
C SER A 58 -4.54 0.18 10.47
N ILE A 59 -3.41 0.10 11.17
CA ILE A 59 -3.21 -0.86 12.27
C ILE A 59 -3.94 -0.34 13.51
N TYR A 60 -4.81 -1.16 14.07
CA TYR A 60 -5.61 -0.81 15.25
C TYR A 60 -5.51 -1.87 16.35
N THR A 61 -5.84 -1.45 17.55
CA THR A 61 -5.93 -2.31 18.74
C THR A 61 -7.32 -2.17 19.33
N LEU A 62 -7.94 -3.26 19.72
CA LEU A 62 -9.25 -3.30 20.33
C LEU A 62 -9.24 -4.26 21.53
N LYS A 63 -9.76 -3.83 22.67
CA LYS A 63 -9.97 -4.73 23.81
C LYS A 63 -11.14 -5.66 23.52
N ASP A 64 -10.96 -6.95 23.76
CA ASP A 64 -11.97 -7.99 23.63
C ASP A 64 -12.20 -8.66 24.98
N GLY A 65 -13.04 -8.04 25.79
CA GLY A 65 -13.25 -8.42 27.18
C GLY A 65 -12.07 -8.01 28.09
N GLU A 66 -11.91 -8.74 29.20
CA GLU A 66 -10.87 -8.47 30.20
C GLU A 66 -9.54 -9.17 29.90
N ASN A 67 -9.58 -10.30 29.21
CA ASN A 67 -8.44 -11.22 29.04
C ASN A 67 -7.97 -11.33 27.58
N ALA A 68 -8.44 -10.46 26.71
CA ALA A 68 -8.02 -10.50 25.32
C ALA A 68 -7.90 -9.11 24.70
N VAL A 69 -6.96 -8.99 23.78
CA VAL A 69 -6.76 -7.81 22.94
C VAL A 69 -6.68 -8.27 21.47
N ILE A 70 -7.42 -7.59 20.61
CA ILE A 70 -7.35 -7.78 19.18
C ILE A 70 -6.42 -6.72 18.59
N VAL A 71 -5.40 -7.15 17.86
CA VAL A 71 -4.60 -6.29 17.00
C VAL A 71 -5.01 -6.60 15.56
N GLY A 72 -5.34 -5.59 14.80
CA GLY A 72 -5.91 -5.79 13.47
C GLY A 72 -5.51 -4.74 12.45
N LEU A 73 -5.92 -4.99 11.20
CA LEU A 73 -5.67 -4.12 10.06
C LEU A 73 -7.01 -3.81 9.38
N HIS A 74 -7.29 -2.54 9.16
CA HIS A 74 -8.47 -2.11 8.41
C HIS A 74 -8.08 -1.52 7.06
N GLY A 75 -9.10 -1.24 6.22
CA GLY A 75 -8.88 -0.68 4.88
C GLY A 75 -8.63 -1.73 3.79
N LYS A 76 -9.03 -1.39 2.56
CA LYS A 76 -8.93 -2.30 1.41
C LYS A 76 -7.47 -2.47 0.97
N LEU A 77 -6.76 -1.37 0.74
CA LEU A 77 -5.38 -1.40 0.26
C LEU A 77 -4.42 -2.04 1.28
N PRO A 78 -4.44 -1.69 2.58
CA PRO A 78 -3.63 -2.37 3.58
C PRO A 78 -3.84 -3.89 3.61
N ASN A 79 -5.10 -4.35 3.57
CA ASN A 79 -5.40 -5.79 3.53
C ASN A 79 -4.91 -6.47 2.25
N MET A 80 -4.96 -5.79 1.09
CA MET A 80 -4.42 -6.32 -0.16
C MET A 80 -2.89 -6.40 -0.12
N LEU A 81 -2.21 -5.45 0.51
CA LEU A 81 -0.75 -5.48 0.69
C LEU A 81 -0.34 -6.62 1.62
N GLU A 82 -1.07 -6.84 2.70
CA GLU A 82 -0.78 -7.88 3.68
C GLU A 82 -0.98 -9.28 3.11
N LYS A 83 -2.17 -9.56 2.56
CA LYS A 83 -2.59 -10.89 2.09
C LYS A 83 -2.26 -11.17 0.63
N GLY A 84 -1.84 -10.14 -0.10
CA GLY A 84 -1.83 -10.18 -1.55
C GLY A 84 -3.22 -9.98 -2.16
N ALA A 85 -3.26 -9.83 -3.46
CA ALA A 85 -4.49 -9.77 -4.23
C ALA A 85 -4.28 -10.34 -5.63
N SER A 86 -5.25 -11.09 -6.11
CA SER A 86 -5.30 -11.50 -7.51
C SER A 86 -5.43 -10.29 -8.44
N PRO A 87 -5.17 -10.44 -9.74
CA PRO A 87 -5.45 -9.39 -10.72
C PRO A 87 -6.90 -8.95 -10.66
N PHE A 88 -7.12 -7.63 -10.81
CA PHE A 88 -8.46 -7.05 -10.74
C PHE A 88 -8.62 -5.87 -11.69
N ASP A 89 -9.87 -5.65 -12.11
CA ASP A 89 -10.25 -4.51 -12.93
C ASP A 89 -10.34 -3.24 -12.06
N MET A 90 -9.60 -2.20 -12.46
CA MET A 90 -9.62 -0.90 -11.77
C MET A 90 -10.76 0.01 -12.22
N LYS A 91 -11.39 -0.24 -13.39
CA LYS A 91 -12.42 0.63 -13.98
C LYS A 91 -13.60 0.91 -13.05
N PRO A 92 -14.16 -0.08 -12.31
CA PRO A 92 -15.24 0.18 -11.36
C PRO A 92 -14.87 1.16 -10.22
N GLY A 93 -13.58 1.20 -9.85
CA GLY A 93 -13.07 2.18 -8.89
C GLY A 93 -12.97 3.59 -9.49
N PHE A 94 -12.56 3.69 -10.73
CA PHE A 94 -12.46 4.96 -11.45
C PHE A 94 -13.84 5.57 -11.74
N GLU A 95 -14.81 4.74 -12.06
CA GLU A 95 -16.20 5.16 -12.25
C GLU A 95 -16.78 5.82 -11.01
N LYS A 96 -16.41 5.37 -9.81
CA LYS A 96 -16.86 5.94 -8.53
C LYS A 96 -16.07 7.18 -8.10
N SER A 97 -15.03 7.55 -8.84
CA SER A 97 -14.17 8.68 -8.48
C SER A 97 -14.93 10.00 -8.55
N THR A 98 -14.77 10.85 -7.54
CA THR A 98 -15.27 12.23 -7.55
C THR A 98 -14.60 13.13 -8.59
N LYS A 99 -13.45 12.71 -9.11
CA LYS A 99 -12.68 13.44 -10.15
C LYS A 99 -13.07 13.05 -11.57
N ARG A 100 -14.03 12.12 -11.75
CA ARG A 100 -14.51 11.78 -13.07
C ARG A 100 -15.27 12.95 -13.69
N THR A 101 -15.18 13.07 -15.01
CA THR A 101 -16.00 14.01 -15.80
C THR A 101 -17.11 13.21 -16.49
N ARG A 102 -18.33 13.71 -16.42
CA ARG A 102 -19.45 13.16 -17.19
C ARG A 102 -19.44 13.75 -18.59
N THR A 103 -19.74 12.93 -19.59
CA THR A 103 -19.88 13.34 -20.98
C THR A 103 -21.33 13.69 -21.29
N ALA A 104 -21.56 14.46 -22.36
CA ALA A 104 -22.91 14.89 -22.75
C ALA A 104 -23.82 13.72 -23.15
N ASP A 105 -23.26 12.61 -23.62
CA ASP A 105 -23.95 11.37 -23.98
C ASP A 105 -24.21 10.43 -22.78
N GLY A 106 -24.03 10.93 -21.55
CA GLY A 106 -24.29 10.19 -20.30
C GLY A 106 -23.16 9.28 -19.85
N GLY A 107 -22.09 9.16 -20.61
CA GLY A 107 -20.90 8.40 -20.24
C GLY A 107 -20.00 9.14 -19.23
N TRP A 108 -18.81 8.61 -19.02
CA TRP A 108 -17.82 9.22 -18.13
C TRP A 108 -16.39 8.99 -18.62
N TYR A 109 -15.49 9.86 -18.19
CA TYR A 109 -14.06 9.63 -18.28
C TYR A 109 -13.33 10.17 -17.06
N LEU A 110 -12.15 9.60 -16.80
CA LEU A 110 -11.20 10.08 -15.80
C LEU A 110 -9.84 10.23 -16.44
N THR A 111 -9.21 11.40 -16.25
CA THR A 111 -7.83 11.65 -16.67
C THR A 111 -6.89 11.42 -15.50
N ILE A 112 -5.99 10.49 -15.64
CA ILE A 112 -5.06 10.06 -14.59
C ILE A 112 -3.67 10.64 -14.91
N PRO A 113 -3.15 11.56 -14.07
CA PRO A 113 -1.81 12.10 -14.25
C PRO A 113 -0.76 11.13 -13.71
N TYR A 114 0.32 10.95 -14.48
CA TYR A 114 1.53 10.25 -14.06
C TYR A 114 2.65 11.25 -13.94
N LYS A 115 3.20 11.38 -12.73
CA LYS A 115 4.31 12.29 -12.44
C LYS A 115 5.64 11.60 -12.71
N TRP A 116 6.55 12.33 -13.32
CA TRP A 116 7.90 11.91 -13.64
C TRP A 116 8.88 12.94 -13.11
N TYR A 117 9.98 12.48 -12.59
CA TYR A 117 11.03 13.33 -12.04
C TYR A 117 12.21 13.42 -12.99
N THR A 118 13.05 14.43 -12.80
CA THR A 118 14.29 14.57 -13.58
C THR A 118 15.28 13.45 -13.26
N PRO A 119 16.20 13.13 -14.17
CA PRO A 119 17.20 12.08 -13.92
C PRO A 119 18.02 12.29 -12.66
N ASP A 120 18.29 13.54 -12.29
CA ASP A 120 19.14 13.94 -11.15
C ASP A 120 18.40 13.89 -9.79
N THR A 121 17.13 13.49 -9.75
CA THR A 121 16.37 13.39 -8.49
C THR A 121 16.96 12.29 -7.62
N VAL A 122 17.30 12.61 -6.37
CA VAL A 122 17.99 11.71 -5.43
C VAL A 122 17.06 10.59 -4.91
N GLU A 123 15.76 10.83 -4.82
CA GLU A 123 14.80 9.85 -4.31
C GLU A 123 14.69 8.61 -5.22
N GLU A 124 15.10 7.46 -4.71
CA GLU A 124 15.11 6.19 -5.45
C GLU A 124 13.70 5.67 -5.83
N SER A 125 12.68 5.99 -5.02
CA SER A 125 11.30 5.49 -5.21
C SER A 125 10.50 6.24 -6.27
N THR A 126 11.05 7.31 -6.86
CA THR A 126 10.31 8.15 -7.81
C THR A 126 10.57 7.71 -9.27
N PRO A 127 9.53 7.63 -10.11
CA PRO A 127 9.72 7.30 -11.52
C PRO A 127 10.45 8.46 -12.21
N LYS A 128 11.62 8.17 -12.77
CA LYS A 128 12.48 9.15 -13.45
C LYS A 128 12.31 9.09 -14.95
N ILE A 129 12.49 10.26 -15.59
CA ILE A 129 12.56 10.34 -17.05
C ILE A 129 13.95 9.86 -17.51
N PRO A 130 14.06 9.06 -18.57
CA PRO A 130 15.35 8.79 -19.21
C PRO A 130 16.06 10.10 -19.62
N ALA A 131 17.38 10.13 -19.51
CA ALA A 131 18.17 11.34 -19.73
C ALA A 131 18.03 11.91 -21.15
N ASP A 132 17.85 11.07 -22.15
CA ASP A 132 17.61 11.48 -23.54
C ASP A 132 16.21 12.06 -23.76
N ILE A 133 15.17 11.50 -23.11
CA ILE A 133 13.85 12.12 -23.07
C ILE A 133 13.91 13.46 -22.35
N HIS A 134 14.64 13.54 -21.22
CA HIS A 134 14.79 14.78 -20.48
C HIS A 134 15.41 15.90 -21.32
N LYS A 135 16.41 15.61 -22.16
CA LYS A 135 17.00 16.58 -23.09
C LYS A 135 15.97 17.22 -24.04
N ILE A 136 14.96 16.45 -24.44
CA ILE A 136 13.92 16.92 -25.38
C ILE A 136 12.85 17.70 -24.61
N VAL A 137 12.44 17.21 -23.42
CA VAL A 137 11.31 17.78 -22.69
C VAL A 137 11.68 18.96 -21.77
N LYS A 138 12.98 19.21 -21.51
CA LYS A 138 13.41 20.32 -20.66
C LYS A 138 12.94 21.70 -21.12
N ASP A 139 12.77 21.87 -22.42
CA ASP A 139 12.40 23.13 -23.08
C ASP A 139 10.89 23.21 -23.39
N ILE A 140 10.10 22.16 -23.10
CA ILE A 140 8.65 22.24 -23.24
C ILE A 140 8.01 23.06 -22.12
N THR A 141 6.94 23.77 -22.51
CA THR A 141 6.14 24.57 -21.58
C THR A 141 4.95 23.79 -21.04
N GLU A 142 4.26 24.35 -20.06
CA GLU A 142 3.02 23.77 -19.52
C GLU A 142 1.90 23.57 -20.56
N ARG A 143 1.94 24.33 -21.64
CA ARG A 143 0.87 24.38 -22.66
C ARG A 143 1.14 23.53 -23.88
N ARG A 144 2.38 23.05 -24.04
CA ARG A 144 2.77 22.21 -25.18
C ARG A 144 3.24 20.86 -24.71
N GLY A 145 2.47 19.82 -25.02
CA GLY A 145 2.92 18.45 -24.86
C GLY A 145 3.87 18.02 -25.98
N ILE A 146 4.77 17.07 -25.69
CA ILE A 146 5.66 16.48 -26.68
C ILE A 146 4.86 15.62 -27.67
N ALA A 147 5.11 15.77 -28.97
CA ALA A 147 4.52 14.89 -29.97
C ALA A 147 5.29 13.57 -30.09
N ALA A 148 4.62 12.50 -30.54
CA ALA A 148 5.26 11.20 -30.72
C ALA A 148 6.44 11.27 -31.72
N SER A 149 6.35 12.10 -32.75
CA SER A 149 7.39 12.33 -33.76
C SER A 149 8.66 13.01 -33.18
N GLU A 150 8.55 13.71 -32.09
CA GLU A 150 9.69 14.38 -31.42
C GLU A 150 10.46 13.39 -30.49
N LEU A 151 9.92 12.21 -30.25
CA LEU A 151 10.56 11.18 -29.44
C LEU A 151 11.62 10.41 -30.23
N PRO A 152 12.72 9.97 -29.62
CA PRO A 152 13.63 9.00 -30.23
C PRO A 152 12.89 7.74 -30.68
N SER A 153 13.30 7.15 -31.82
CA SER A 153 12.61 6.01 -32.44
C SER A 153 12.31 4.86 -31.47
N ARG A 154 13.20 4.60 -30.52
CA ARG A 154 13.03 3.56 -29.50
C ARG A 154 11.85 3.81 -28.55
N TYR A 155 11.36 5.04 -28.45
CA TYR A 155 10.24 5.45 -27.62
C TYR A 155 8.96 5.78 -28.42
N GLN A 156 9.00 5.71 -29.73
CA GLN A 156 7.84 5.94 -30.58
C GLN A 156 6.89 4.73 -30.63
N GLY A 157 7.33 3.58 -30.10
CA GLY A 157 6.50 2.39 -30.01
C GLY A 157 5.35 2.55 -29.03
N VAL A 158 4.26 1.84 -29.26
CA VAL A 158 3.11 1.81 -28.37
C VAL A 158 3.47 1.30 -26.98
N LEU A 159 2.81 1.83 -25.97
CA LEU A 159 2.94 1.41 -24.58
C LEU A 159 2.74 -0.09 -24.44
N GLY A 160 3.83 -0.73 -24.13
CA GLY A 160 3.93 -2.06 -23.59
C GLY A 160 3.11 -3.15 -24.27
N LYS A 161 3.83 -4.18 -24.69
CA LYS A 161 3.19 -5.48 -24.81
C LYS A 161 2.76 -5.88 -23.41
N ARG A 162 1.49 -6.08 -23.21
CA ARG A 162 0.95 -6.67 -22.04
C ARG A 162 1.58 -8.05 -21.82
N GLN A 163 1.98 -8.32 -20.62
CA GLN A 163 2.29 -9.67 -20.21
C GLN A 163 0.97 -10.39 -19.90
N ARG A 164 0.81 -11.59 -20.41
CA ARG A 164 -0.26 -12.48 -20.01
C ARG A 164 -0.19 -12.69 -18.51
N ILE A 165 -1.24 -12.31 -17.80
CA ILE A 165 -1.36 -12.50 -16.37
C ILE A 165 -2.21 -13.74 -16.18
N GLU A 166 -1.59 -14.82 -15.75
CA GLU A 166 -2.28 -16.05 -15.43
C GLU A 166 -2.48 -16.15 -13.92
N THR A 167 -3.68 -16.50 -13.54
CA THR A 167 -4.02 -16.94 -12.19
C THR A 167 -4.63 -18.33 -12.26
N ALA A 168 -4.73 -19.02 -11.12
CA ALA A 168 -5.38 -20.33 -11.05
C ALA A 168 -6.83 -20.34 -11.59
N THR A 169 -7.50 -19.19 -11.65
CA THR A 169 -8.91 -19.06 -12.00
C THR A 169 -9.20 -18.23 -13.25
N LYS A 170 -8.24 -17.42 -13.73
CA LYS A 170 -8.48 -16.51 -14.86
C LYS A 170 -7.19 -16.15 -15.59
N VAL A 171 -7.30 -16.11 -16.90
CA VAL A 171 -6.27 -15.58 -17.82
C VAL A 171 -6.72 -14.22 -18.30
N TRP A 172 -5.85 -13.23 -18.18
CA TRP A 172 -6.09 -11.87 -18.67
C TRP A 172 -5.29 -11.65 -19.95
N ASP A 173 -5.98 -11.40 -21.03
CA ASP A 173 -5.35 -11.14 -22.32
C ASP A 173 -4.73 -9.74 -22.42
N THR A 174 -3.88 -9.59 -23.40
CA THR A 174 -3.03 -8.42 -23.54
C THR A 174 -3.70 -7.29 -24.29
N TYR A 175 -3.75 -6.12 -23.67
CA TYR A 175 -4.16 -4.88 -24.31
C TYR A 175 -2.95 -4.09 -24.81
N THR A 176 -2.95 -3.65 -26.06
CA THR A 176 -1.90 -2.80 -26.62
C THR A 176 -2.40 -1.36 -26.67
N HIS A 177 -1.73 -0.45 -25.98
CA HIS A 177 -2.06 0.97 -26.04
C HIS A 177 -1.71 1.56 -27.40
N LYS A 178 -2.54 2.49 -27.88
CA LYS A 178 -2.32 3.19 -29.15
C LYS A 178 -1.34 4.36 -29.04
N SER A 179 -0.92 4.73 -27.84
CA SER A 179 -0.01 5.85 -27.59
C SER A 179 1.28 5.40 -26.91
N THR A 180 2.31 6.20 -27.01
CA THR A 180 3.58 5.97 -26.30
C THR A 180 3.45 6.38 -24.83
N LEU A 181 4.42 5.96 -24.00
CA LEU A 181 4.47 6.38 -22.58
C LEU A 181 4.71 7.88 -22.43
N TRP A 182 5.43 8.49 -23.35
CA TRP A 182 5.98 9.83 -23.24
C TRP A 182 5.20 10.88 -24.03
N GLU A 183 4.36 10.46 -24.97
CA GLU A 183 3.53 11.35 -25.77
C GLU A 183 2.57 12.17 -24.91
N GLY A 184 2.43 13.46 -25.23
CA GLY A 184 1.61 14.39 -24.46
C GLY A 184 2.21 14.81 -23.13
N MET A 185 3.49 14.50 -22.87
CA MET A 185 4.18 14.96 -21.66
C MET A 185 4.23 16.48 -21.62
N VAL A 186 3.87 17.05 -20.49
CA VAL A 186 3.98 18.48 -20.20
C VAL A 186 4.86 18.73 -18.99
N ARG A 187 5.48 19.90 -18.95
CA ARG A 187 6.21 20.35 -17.75
C ARG A 187 5.24 20.99 -16.78
N SER A 188 5.31 20.61 -15.52
CA SER A 188 4.53 21.23 -14.44
C SER A 188 5.49 21.96 -13.49
N PRO A 189 5.59 23.27 -13.54
CA PRO A 189 6.39 24.05 -12.62
C PRO A 189 5.63 24.21 -11.31
N LYS A 190 5.77 23.27 -10.39
CA LYS A 190 5.33 23.45 -9.01
C LYS A 190 6.55 23.44 -8.10
N ASN A 191 6.77 24.61 -7.45
CA ASN A 191 7.85 24.83 -6.50
C ASN A 191 9.27 24.63 -7.10
N GLN A 192 10.29 24.55 -6.29
CA GLN A 192 11.71 24.52 -6.69
C GLN A 192 12.13 23.28 -7.53
N HIS A 193 11.24 22.29 -7.71
CA HIS A 193 11.52 21.08 -8.49
C HIS A 193 10.57 20.98 -9.68
N SER A 194 11.10 21.11 -10.88
CA SER A 194 10.36 20.83 -12.12
C SER A 194 10.05 19.34 -12.18
N HIS A 195 8.79 19.00 -12.31
CA HIS A 195 8.37 17.65 -12.65
C HIS A 195 7.59 17.65 -13.95
N TYR A 196 7.54 16.50 -14.58
CA TYR A 196 6.89 16.28 -15.86
C TYR A 196 5.67 15.39 -15.62
N VAL A 197 4.63 15.58 -16.43
CA VAL A 197 3.38 14.84 -16.26
C VAL A 197 2.95 14.29 -17.61
N THR A 198 2.67 13.00 -17.67
CA THR A 198 1.91 12.37 -18.74
C THR A 198 0.51 12.03 -18.26
N PHE A 199 -0.42 11.86 -19.17
CA PHE A 199 -1.82 11.60 -18.85
C PHE A 199 -2.30 10.32 -19.51
N ARG A 200 -3.15 9.60 -18.81
CA ARG A 200 -3.91 8.48 -19.35
C ARG A 200 -5.38 8.71 -19.10
N ARG A 201 -6.20 8.36 -20.05
CA ARG A 201 -7.66 8.48 -19.94
C ARG A 201 -8.27 7.08 -19.84
N VAL A 202 -9.14 6.91 -18.85
CA VAL A 202 -10.04 5.78 -18.71
C VAL A 202 -11.48 6.29 -18.86
N SER A 203 -12.35 5.50 -19.45
CA SER A 203 -13.75 5.85 -19.67
C SER A 203 -14.62 4.58 -19.66
N ASP A 204 -15.91 4.77 -19.71
CA ASP A 204 -16.90 3.71 -19.98
C ASP A 204 -16.66 2.99 -21.32
N LYS A 205 -16.05 3.68 -22.31
CA LYS A 205 -15.70 3.15 -23.63
C LYS A 205 -14.27 2.52 -23.66
N SER A 206 -13.58 2.44 -22.53
CA SER A 206 -12.26 1.81 -22.44
C SER A 206 -12.38 0.31 -22.69
N ASP A 207 -11.38 -0.24 -23.40
CA ASP A 207 -11.30 -1.66 -23.68
C ASP A 207 -11.49 -2.51 -22.41
N PRO A 208 -12.31 -3.56 -22.45
CA PRO A 208 -12.56 -4.43 -21.29
C PRO A 208 -11.30 -4.95 -20.64
N ASP A 209 -10.27 -5.25 -21.40
CA ASP A 209 -8.99 -5.77 -20.93
C ASP A 209 -8.00 -4.68 -20.52
N SER A 210 -8.32 -3.40 -20.75
CA SER A 210 -7.50 -2.29 -20.26
C SER A 210 -7.71 -2.05 -18.76
N TRP A 211 -6.71 -1.43 -18.12
CA TRP A 211 -6.77 -1.04 -16.72
C TRP A 211 -6.92 -2.21 -15.74
N ILE A 212 -6.38 -3.36 -16.10
CA ILE A 212 -6.29 -4.50 -15.21
C ILE A 212 -5.02 -4.35 -14.36
N HIS A 213 -5.19 -4.31 -13.05
CA HIS A 213 -4.07 -4.36 -12.12
C HIS A 213 -3.59 -5.82 -11.99
N LYS A 214 -2.28 -6.04 -12.03
CA LYS A 214 -1.68 -7.39 -11.94
C LYS A 214 -1.85 -8.08 -10.58
N GLY A 215 -2.44 -7.39 -9.61
CA GLY A 215 -2.53 -7.86 -8.24
C GLY A 215 -1.34 -7.42 -7.38
N PHE A 216 -1.32 -7.92 -6.15
CA PHE A 216 -0.25 -7.69 -5.18
C PHE A 216 0.28 -9.01 -4.68
N ILE A 217 1.59 -9.12 -4.53
CA ILE A 217 2.20 -10.22 -3.79
C ILE A 217 2.02 -9.93 -2.30
N ALA A 218 1.60 -10.93 -1.53
CA ALA A 218 1.47 -10.81 -0.07
C ALA A 218 2.80 -10.37 0.55
N ARG A 219 2.75 -9.39 1.41
CA ARG A 219 3.93 -8.90 2.15
C ARG A 219 4.10 -9.63 3.47
N ASP A 220 3.00 -10.10 4.06
CA ASP A 220 2.95 -10.83 5.32
C ASP A 220 3.76 -10.16 6.44
N PHE A 221 3.58 -8.86 6.60
CA PHE A 221 4.29 -8.08 7.62
C PHE A 221 3.94 -8.54 9.02
N LEU A 222 2.68 -8.92 9.23
CA LEU A 222 2.21 -9.43 10.50
C LEU A 222 2.87 -10.77 10.85
N GLY A 223 2.91 -11.72 9.92
CA GLY A 223 3.59 -13.00 10.13
C GLY A 223 5.06 -12.80 10.49
N LYS A 224 5.76 -11.92 9.79
CA LYS A 224 7.15 -11.55 10.10
C LYS A 224 7.29 -10.91 11.48
N ALA A 225 6.41 -9.99 11.84
CA ALA A 225 6.41 -9.35 13.16
C ALA A 225 6.23 -10.37 14.28
N LEU A 226 5.27 -11.30 14.13
CA LEU A 226 5.02 -12.34 15.12
C LEU A 226 6.19 -13.31 15.28
N THR A 227 6.88 -13.65 14.19
CA THR A 227 8.08 -14.50 14.23
C THR A 227 9.21 -13.84 15.04
N ARG A 228 9.29 -12.51 15.04
CA ARG A 228 10.26 -11.72 15.83
C ARG A 228 9.83 -11.44 17.27
N MET A 229 8.62 -11.82 17.62
CA MET A 229 8.04 -11.48 18.92
C MET A 229 8.54 -12.43 20.02
N GLU A 230 9.31 -11.92 20.96
CA GLU A 230 9.85 -12.65 22.10
C GLU A 230 8.81 -12.75 23.22
N VAL A 231 7.76 -13.54 23.03
CA VAL A 231 6.63 -13.65 23.96
C VAL A 231 7.07 -14.00 25.39
N ASN A 232 7.95 -14.99 25.53
CA ASN A 232 8.43 -15.43 26.83
C ASN A 232 9.15 -14.32 27.61
N SER A 233 9.98 -13.52 26.94
CA SER A 233 10.68 -12.38 27.57
C SER A 233 9.70 -11.31 28.05
N ILE A 234 8.63 -11.05 27.33
CA ILE A 234 7.60 -10.07 27.69
C ILE A 234 6.82 -10.58 28.92
N VAL A 235 6.42 -11.85 28.91
CA VAL A 235 5.69 -12.47 30.02
C VAL A 235 6.54 -12.46 31.29
N LEU A 236 7.81 -12.82 31.23
CA LEU A 236 8.72 -12.81 32.37
C LEU A 236 8.92 -11.40 32.94
N ARG A 237 9.13 -10.39 32.07
CA ARG A 237 9.24 -8.99 32.52
C ARG A 237 7.96 -8.49 33.19
N SER A 238 6.80 -8.83 32.65
CA SER A 238 5.51 -8.45 33.26
C SER A 238 5.34 -9.08 34.63
N ARG A 239 5.73 -10.36 34.79
CA ARG A 239 5.73 -11.05 36.07
C ARG A 239 6.67 -10.38 37.07
N ASP A 240 7.91 -10.11 36.68
CA ASP A 240 8.92 -9.55 37.58
C ASP A 240 8.54 -8.13 38.06
N ASN A 241 7.93 -7.33 37.15
CA ASN A 241 7.38 -6.03 37.53
C ASN A 241 6.23 -6.17 38.54
N PHE A 242 5.32 -7.09 38.28
CA PHE A 242 4.19 -7.36 39.16
C PHE A 242 4.66 -7.81 40.56
N LEU A 243 5.63 -8.73 40.65
CA LEU A 243 6.20 -9.18 41.93
C LEU A 243 6.85 -8.03 42.70
N LYS A 244 7.59 -7.15 42.05
CA LYS A 244 8.16 -5.94 42.63
C LYS A 244 7.09 -4.98 43.17
N GLU A 245 5.99 -4.80 42.44
CA GLU A 245 4.85 -3.98 42.90
C GLU A 245 4.17 -4.58 44.14
N MET A 246 4.17 -5.90 44.28
CA MET A 246 3.65 -6.64 45.43
C MET A 246 4.64 -6.72 46.60
N GLY A 247 5.89 -6.23 46.43
CA GLY A 247 6.90 -6.21 47.50
C GLY A 247 7.76 -7.48 47.59
N PHE A 248 7.79 -8.29 46.54
CA PHE A 248 8.63 -9.51 46.45
C PHE A 248 9.90 -9.29 45.63
#